data_585d5d7c975cf33fe157b36dc213644b
#
_entry.id   585d5d7c975cf33fe157b36dc213644b
#
_cell.length_a   1.000
_cell.length_b   1.000
_cell.length_c   1.000
_cell.angle_alpha   90.00
_cell.angle_beta   90.00
_cell.angle_gamma   90.00
#
_symmetry.space_group_name_H-M   'P 1'
#
loop_
_entity.id
_entity.type
_entity.pdbx_description
1 polymer ?
#
loop_
_entity_poly.entity_id
_entity_poly.type
_entity_poly.pdbx_seq_one_letter_code
_entity_poly.pdbx_strand_id
1 'polypeptide(L)'
;MSLNRMSALWARTALVWFLGATLFGMYLGMTQQFGVSSAHAHMGLLGWVSSALFAFLYALTGGKGDLPKLATAHWAVHNLGALTMVTSLFLYLTGHEPAEMFIPLGGILVILGVIWLLAAMWPRLRAE
;
A
#
# COMPACT_ATOMS: atom_id res chain seq x y z
N MET A 1 7.50 16.35 17.92
CA MET A 1 6.17 15.91 17.41
C MET A 1 6.12 14.40 17.49
N SER A 2 5.24 13.84 18.30
CA SER A 2 5.08 12.38 18.42
C SER A 2 3.94 11.92 17.52
N LEU A 3 4.22 10.95 16.67
CA LEU A 3 3.20 10.27 15.87
C LEU A 3 2.45 9.26 16.75
N ASN A 4 1.16 9.07 16.51
CA ASN A 4 0.45 7.93 17.10
C ASN A 4 0.98 6.62 16.51
N ARG A 5 0.69 5.48 17.18
CA ARG A 5 1.22 4.17 16.80
C ARG A 5 0.92 3.80 15.34
N MET A 6 -0.31 4.04 14.88
CA MET A 6 -0.71 3.66 13.51
C MET A 6 -0.07 4.55 12.47
N SER A 7 -0.01 5.86 12.71
CA SER A 7 0.71 6.78 11.84
C SER A 7 2.18 6.41 11.70
N ALA A 8 2.86 6.09 12.82
CA ALA A 8 4.26 5.66 12.80
C ALA A 8 4.46 4.34 12.05
N LEU A 9 3.54 3.38 12.21
CA LEU A 9 3.59 2.10 11.51
C LEU A 9 3.47 2.30 10.00
N TRP A 10 2.47 3.06 9.54
CA TRP A 10 2.27 3.38 8.14
C TRP A 10 3.44 4.17 7.53
N ALA A 11 3.99 5.15 8.27
CA ALA A 11 5.14 5.93 7.81
C ALA A 11 6.38 5.05 7.58
N ARG A 12 6.69 4.15 8.51
CA ARG A 12 7.79 3.18 8.35
C ARG A 12 7.55 2.25 7.16
N THR A 13 6.34 1.75 7.01
CA THR A 13 5.93 0.92 5.87
C THR A 13 6.10 1.66 4.54
N ALA A 14 5.69 2.93 4.49
CA ALA A 14 5.87 3.78 3.32
C ALA A 14 7.35 3.91 2.92
N LEU A 15 8.24 4.11 3.89
CA LEU A 15 9.69 4.23 3.63
C LEU A 15 10.28 2.91 3.09
N VAL A 16 9.83 1.76 3.60
CA VAL A 16 10.26 0.44 3.08
C VAL A 16 9.80 0.26 1.64
N TRP A 17 8.54 0.56 1.35
CA TRP A 17 8.02 0.51 -0.02
C TRP A 17 8.73 1.49 -0.95
N PHE A 18 9.02 2.70 -0.47
CA PHE A 18 9.75 3.71 -1.25
C PHE A 18 11.14 3.23 -1.65
N LEU A 19 11.90 2.69 -0.69
CA LEU A 19 13.21 2.09 -0.98
C LEU A 19 13.09 0.96 -2.00
N GLY A 20 12.14 0.03 -1.80
CA GLY A 20 11.91 -1.07 -2.73
C GLY A 20 11.54 -0.60 -4.13
N ALA A 21 10.61 0.37 -4.24
CA ALA A 21 10.21 0.94 -5.53
C ALA A 21 11.38 1.65 -6.23
N THR A 22 12.20 2.37 -5.47
CA THR A 22 13.38 3.06 -6.02
C THR A 22 14.41 2.06 -6.56
N LEU A 23 14.72 1.01 -5.79
CA LEU A 23 15.64 -0.05 -6.22
C LEU A 23 15.10 -0.80 -7.44
N PHE A 24 13.80 -1.08 -7.46
CA PHE A 24 13.17 -1.75 -8.60
C PHE A 24 13.17 -0.85 -9.86
N GLY A 25 12.88 0.44 -9.71
CA GLY A 25 12.98 1.40 -10.80
C GLY A 25 14.41 1.51 -11.36
N MET A 26 15.42 1.51 -10.50
CA MET A 26 16.82 1.49 -10.91
C MET A 26 17.16 0.20 -11.68
N TYR A 27 16.72 -0.96 -11.20
CA TYR A 27 16.87 -2.25 -11.89
C TYR A 27 16.24 -2.19 -13.28
N LEU A 28 15.03 -1.68 -13.43
CA LEU A 28 14.36 -1.55 -14.74
C LEU A 28 15.14 -0.65 -15.70
N GLY A 29 15.66 0.47 -15.20
CA GLY A 29 16.48 1.39 -15.99
C GLY A 29 17.79 0.76 -16.45
N MET A 30 18.47 0.01 -15.58
CA MET A 30 19.72 -0.68 -15.91
C MET A 30 19.54 -1.85 -16.89
N THR A 31 18.44 -2.59 -16.77
CA THR A 31 18.17 -3.79 -17.58
C THR A 31 17.31 -3.50 -18.81
N GLN A 32 16.77 -2.31 -18.94
CA GLN A 32 15.83 -1.90 -20.01
C GLN A 32 14.57 -2.79 -20.06
N GLN A 33 14.19 -3.42 -18.94
CA GLN A 33 13.02 -4.31 -18.84
C GLN A 33 11.74 -3.52 -18.57
N PHE A 34 11.40 -2.59 -19.43
CA PHE A 34 10.22 -1.72 -19.25
C PHE A 34 8.88 -2.45 -19.41
N GLY A 35 8.87 -3.68 -19.90
CA GLY A 35 7.66 -4.51 -19.97
C GLY A 35 7.00 -4.78 -18.62
N VAL A 36 7.75 -4.68 -17.52
CA VAL A 36 7.23 -4.85 -16.15
C VAL A 36 7.02 -3.52 -15.40
N SER A 37 7.04 -2.38 -16.10
CA SER A 37 6.86 -1.05 -15.50
C SER A 37 5.54 -0.89 -14.75
N SER A 38 4.50 -1.63 -15.15
CA SER A 38 3.21 -1.64 -14.43
C SER A 38 3.35 -2.18 -13.00
N ALA A 39 4.15 -3.22 -12.78
CA ALA A 39 4.44 -3.72 -11.43
C ALA A 39 5.18 -2.67 -10.58
N HIS A 40 6.16 -1.97 -11.17
CA HIS A 40 6.86 -0.87 -10.52
C HIS A 40 5.90 0.28 -10.15
N ALA A 41 5.00 0.68 -11.06
CA ALA A 41 4.02 1.73 -10.80
C ALA A 41 3.08 1.36 -9.63
N HIS A 42 2.57 0.12 -9.59
CA HIS A 42 1.73 -0.34 -8.49
C HIS A 42 2.51 -0.39 -7.16
N MET A 43 3.77 -0.79 -7.18
CA MET A 43 4.64 -0.76 -6.01
C MET A 43 4.80 0.66 -5.45
N GLY A 44 5.00 1.64 -6.31
CA GLY A 44 5.10 3.05 -5.94
C GLY A 44 3.77 3.61 -5.42
N LEU A 45 2.66 3.35 -6.12
CA LEU A 45 1.36 3.92 -5.78
C LEU A 45 0.70 3.23 -4.58
N LEU A 46 0.59 1.90 -4.61
CA LEU A 46 -0.09 1.16 -3.53
C LEU A 46 0.82 0.98 -2.31
N GLY A 47 2.11 0.75 -2.54
CA GLY A 47 3.06 0.59 -1.45
C GLY A 47 3.43 1.92 -0.81
N TRP A 48 4.15 2.77 -1.55
CA TRP A 48 4.71 4.00 -0.97
C TRP A 48 3.68 5.11 -0.79
N VAL A 49 3.08 5.61 -1.88
CA VAL A 49 2.21 6.80 -1.83
C VAL A 49 0.99 6.56 -0.95
N SER A 50 0.29 5.44 -1.12
CA SER A 50 -0.88 5.12 -0.30
C SER A 50 -0.52 4.99 1.17
N SER A 51 0.57 4.29 1.50
CA SER A 51 1.01 4.15 2.89
C SER A 51 1.39 5.49 3.52
N ALA A 52 2.04 6.39 2.78
CA ALA A 52 2.38 7.73 3.25
C ALA A 52 1.12 8.58 3.51
N LEU A 53 0.13 8.52 2.62
CA LEU A 53 -1.15 9.20 2.80
C LEU A 53 -1.93 8.62 3.99
N PHE A 54 -1.92 7.31 4.20
CA PHE A 54 -2.55 6.68 5.36
C PHE A 54 -1.86 7.10 6.66
N ALA A 55 -0.52 7.16 6.67
CA ALA A 55 0.23 7.69 7.81
C ALA A 55 -0.21 9.12 8.16
N PHE A 56 -0.36 9.97 7.14
CA PHE A 56 -0.83 11.34 7.31
C PHE A 56 -2.27 11.41 7.86
N LEU A 57 -3.21 10.64 7.30
CA LEU A 57 -4.59 10.59 7.76
C LEU A 57 -4.70 10.13 9.22
N TYR A 58 -3.96 9.09 9.59
CA TYR A 58 -3.90 8.62 10.98
C TYR A 58 -3.25 9.64 11.91
N ALA A 59 -2.30 10.45 11.43
CA ALA A 59 -1.68 11.53 12.21
C ALA A 59 -2.69 12.68 12.45
N LEU A 60 -3.42 13.10 11.42
CA LEU A 60 -4.44 14.17 11.52
C LEU A 60 -5.55 13.81 12.50
N THR A 61 -6.00 12.57 12.50
CA THR A 61 -7.10 12.14 13.39
C THR A 61 -6.64 11.89 14.83
N GLY A 62 -5.34 11.96 15.11
CA GLY A 62 -4.76 11.82 16.44
C GLY A 62 -5.03 10.49 17.12
N GLY A 63 -5.44 9.47 16.37
CA GLY A 63 -5.81 8.16 16.89
C GLY A 63 -7.14 8.14 17.69
N LYS A 64 -7.88 9.24 17.69
CA LYS A 64 -9.16 9.33 18.41
C LYS A 64 -10.17 8.38 17.79
N GLY A 65 -10.73 7.49 18.61
CA GLY A 65 -11.71 6.50 18.18
C GLY A 65 -11.14 5.36 17.34
N ASP A 66 -9.82 5.19 17.27
CA ASP A 66 -9.21 4.04 16.63
C ASP A 66 -9.57 2.77 17.40
N LEU A 67 -10.06 1.79 16.63
CA LEU A 67 -10.15 0.42 17.08
C LEU A 67 -8.79 -0.23 16.74
N PRO A 68 -7.87 -0.39 17.72
CA PRO A 68 -6.46 -0.73 17.42
C PRO A 68 -6.32 -2.03 16.63
N LYS A 69 -7.20 -3.01 16.91
CA LYS A 69 -7.21 -4.29 16.19
C LYS A 69 -7.63 -4.14 14.72
N LEU A 70 -8.66 -3.33 14.46
CA LEU A 70 -9.16 -3.09 13.10
C LEU A 70 -8.21 -2.21 12.30
N ALA A 71 -7.59 -1.21 12.92
CA ALA A 71 -6.58 -0.39 12.28
C ALA A 71 -5.32 -1.22 11.90
N THR A 72 -4.91 -2.15 12.77
CA THR A 72 -3.83 -3.10 12.46
C THR A 72 -4.24 -4.08 11.36
N ALA A 73 -5.49 -4.56 11.38
CA ALA A 73 -6.02 -5.41 10.31
C ALA A 73 -6.05 -4.69 8.96
N HIS A 74 -6.45 -3.40 8.93
CA HIS A 74 -6.37 -2.58 7.73
C HIS A 74 -4.94 -2.51 7.19
N TRP A 75 -3.96 -2.26 8.06
CA TRP A 75 -2.56 -2.24 7.67
C TRP A 75 -2.12 -3.58 7.06
N ALA A 76 -2.47 -4.70 7.70
CA ALA A 76 -2.10 -6.04 7.22
C ALA A 76 -2.77 -6.38 5.88
N VAL A 77 -4.08 -6.14 5.76
CA VAL A 77 -4.87 -6.45 4.55
C VAL A 77 -4.38 -5.62 3.36
N HIS A 78 -4.16 -4.32 3.54
CA HIS A 78 -3.66 -3.46 2.47
C HIS A 78 -2.27 -3.89 2.00
N ASN A 79 -1.33 -4.12 2.92
CA ASN A 79 0.04 -4.50 2.55
C ASN A 79 0.10 -5.90 1.94
N LEU A 80 -0.69 -6.86 2.45
CA LEU A 80 -0.83 -8.17 1.82
C LEU A 80 -1.38 -8.04 0.40
N GLY A 81 -2.41 -7.22 0.20
CA GLY A 81 -3.01 -6.96 -1.10
C GLY A 81 -2.01 -6.32 -2.07
N ALA A 82 -1.30 -5.27 -1.64
CA ALA A 82 -0.29 -4.60 -2.45
C ALA A 82 0.86 -5.54 -2.82
N LEU A 83 1.37 -6.33 -1.86
CA LEU A 83 2.44 -7.29 -2.09
C LEU A 83 1.99 -8.40 -3.06
N THR A 84 0.80 -8.96 -2.86
CA THR A 84 0.22 -9.97 -3.76
C THR A 84 0.07 -9.43 -5.17
N MET A 85 -0.51 -8.24 -5.33
CA MET A 85 -0.73 -7.63 -6.64
C MET A 85 0.61 -7.35 -7.36
N VAL A 86 1.56 -6.70 -6.69
CA VAL A 86 2.86 -6.34 -7.29
C VAL A 86 3.62 -7.58 -7.71
N THR A 87 3.69 -8.59 -6.82
CA THR A 87 4.42 -9.84 -7.10
C THR A 87 3.77 -10.63 -8.23
N SER A 88 2.45 -10.81 -8.19
CA SER A 88 1.74 -11.57 -9.23
C SER A 88 1.78 -10.86 -10.59
N LEU A 89 1.68 -9.53 -10.60
CA LEU A 89 1.81 -8.74 -11.81
C LEU A 89 3.22 -8.84 -12.42
N PHE A 90 4.26 -8.77 -11.58
CA PHE A 90 5.64 -8.98 -12.04
C PHE A 90 5.84 -10.38 -12.64
N LEU A 91 5.38 -11.42 -11.94
CA LEU A 91 5.50 -12.81 -12.41
C LEU A 91 4.73 -13.01 -13.72
N TYR A 92 3.51 -12.52 -13.82
CA TYR A 92 2.70 -12.60 -15.04
C TYR A 92 3.40 -11.92 -16.22
N LEU A 93 3.87 -10.70 -16.04
CA LEU A 93 4.55 -9.93 -17.08
C LEU A 93 5.93 -10.51 -17.48
N THR A 94 6.50 -11.39 -16.66
CA THR A 94 7.73 -12.14 -16.97
C THR A 94 7.47 -13.56 -17.51
N GLY A 95 6.23 -13.89 -17.85
CA GLY A 95 5.86 -15.14 -18.52
C GLY A 95 5.35 -16.26 -17.60
N HIS A 96 5.10 -15.97 -16.32
CA HIS A 96 4.50 -16.94 -15.39
C HIS A 96 2.96 -16.79 -15.40
N GLU A 97 2.32 -17.24 -16.47
CA GLU A 97 0.87 -17.11 -16.70
C GLU A 97 -0.01 -17.49 -15.49
N PRO A 98 0.26 -18.56 -14.72
CA PRO A 98 -0.56 -18.90 -13.55
C PRO A 98 -0.65 -17.81 -12.48
N ALA A 99 0.27 -16.84 -12.47
CA ALA A 99 0.24 -15.73 -11.53
C ALA A 99 -0.89 -14.73 -11.81
N GLU A 100 -1.49 -14.74 -13.01
CA GLU A 100 -2.58 -13.85 -13.40
C GLU A 100 -3.76 -13.90 -12.42
N MET A 101 -4.12 -15.09 -11.95
CA MET A 101 -5.25 -15.28 -11.03
C MET A 101 -5.08 -14.56 -9.69
N PHE A 102 -3.86 -14.26 -9.25
CA PHE A 102 -3.59 -13.58 -8.00
C PHE A 102 -3.59 -12.05 -8.11
N ILE A 103 -3.55 -11.49 -9.32
CA ILE A 103 -3.62 -10.04 -9.54
C ILE A 103 -4.95 -9.47 -9.01
N PRO A 104 -6.14 -9.96 -9.42
CA PRO A 104 -7.40 -9.47 -8.88
C PRO A 104 -7.56 -9.77 -7.38
N LEU A 105 -7.01 -10.86 -6.87
CA LEU A 105 -7.03 -11.16 -5.44
C LEU A 105 -6.32 -10.06 -4.64
N GLY A 106 -5.13 -9.65 -5.07
CA GLY A 106 -4.42 -8.52 -4.47
C GLY A 106 -5.22 -7.21 -4.55
N GLY A 107 -5.86 -6.95 -5.71
CA GLY A 107 -6.73 -5.80 -5.90
C GLY A 107 -7.95 -5.78 -4.97
N ILE A 108 -8.61 -6.92 -4.78
CA ILE A 108 -9.73 -7.04 -3.84
C ILE A 108 -9.30 -6.71 -2.41
N LEU A 109 -8.16 -7.22 -1.97
CA LEU A 109 -7.63 -6.91 -0.63
C LEU A 109 -7.34 -5.41 -0.45
N VAL A 110 -6.75 -4.76 -1.47
CA VAL A 110 -6.53 -3.31 -1.45
C VAL A 110 -7.85 -2.56 -1.38
N ILE A 111 -8.85 -2.94 -2.18
CA ILE A 111 -10.19 -2.32 -2.17
C ILE A 111 -10.85 -2.45 -0.78
N LEU A 112 -10.78 -3.63 -0.16
CA LEU A 112 -11.29 -3.84 1.21
C LEU A 112 -10.59 -2.91 2.21
N GLY A 113 -9.28 -2.74 2.09
CA GLY A 113 -8.53 -1.78 2.90
C GLY A 113 -8.99 -0.33 2.69
N VAL A 114 -9.23 0.07 1.44
CA VAL A 114 -9.73 1.42 1.11
C VAL A 114 -11.16 1.65 1.63
N ILE A 115 -12.05 0.66 1.50
CA ILE A 115 -13.41 0.73 2.07
C ILE A 115 -13.36 0.90 3.59
N TRP A 116 -12.51 0.12 4.26
CA TRP A 116 -12.27 0.30 5.69
C TRP A 116 -11.80 1.70 6.03
N LEU A 117 -10.79 2.21 5.30
CA LEU A 117 -10.25 3.55 5.53
C LEU A 117 -11.33 4.63 5.36
N LEU A 118 -12.13 4.53 4.30
CA LEU A 118 -13.24 5.44 4.04
C LEU A 118 -14.21 5.45 5.21
N ALA A 119 -14.65 4.28 5.65
CA ALA A 119 -15.59 4.16 6.78
C ALA A 119 -15.00 4.72 8.10
N ALA A 120 -13.71 4.48 8.34
CA ALA A 120 -13.03 4.91 9.55
C ALA A 120 -12.73 6.42 9.56
N MET A 121 -12.36 7.00 8.41
CA MET A 121 -11.88 8.37 8.33
C MET A 121 -13.01 9.39 8.06
N TRP A 122 -14.03 9.01 7.31
CA TRP A 122 -15.12 9.91 6.94
C TRP A 122 -15.74 10.67 8.11
N PRO A 123 -16.13 10.03 9.24
CA PRO A 123 -16.72 10.74 10.37
C PRO A 123 -15.72 11.60 11.16
N ARG A 124 -14.41 11.40 10.94
CA ARG A 124 -13.34 12.10 11.68
C ARG A 124 -12.81 13.33 10.94
N LEU A 125 -12.96 13.38 9.62
CA LEU A 125 -12.56 14.50 8.76
C LEU A 125 -13.73 15.48 8.64
N ARG A 126 -14.01 16.22 9.73
CA ARG A 126 -15.03 17.26 9.76
C ARG A 126 -14.38 18.63 9.69
N ALA A 127 -14.92 19.53 8.86
CA ALA A 127 -14.59 20.95 8.93
C ALA A 127 -15.21 21.54 10.20
N GLU A 128 -14.46 22.39 10.92
CA GLU A 128 -14.97 23.22 12.02
C GLU A 128 -15.74 24.42 11.46
#